data_7452ce335801b9198371d9def6b3635f
#
_entry.id   7452ce335801b9198371d9def6b3635f
#
_cell.length_a   1.000
_cell.length_b   1.000
_cell.length_c   1.000
_cell.angle_alpha   90.00
_cell.angle_beta   90.00
_cell.angle_gamma   90.00
#
_symmetry.space_group_name_H-M   'P 1'
#
loop_
_entity.id
_entity.type
_entity.pdbx_description
1 polymer ?
#
loop_
_entity_poly.entity_id
_entity_poly.type
_entity_poly.pdbx_seq_one_letter_code
_entity_poly.pdbx_strand_id
1 'polypeptide(L)'
;MEANRRTLYPEIEPYRVGRLRVSEVHDLYFEESGNPNGKPVVFLHGGPGGGTEPKYRRFFDPTAYRIVLFDQRGCGQSTPYASLVDNTTWHLVADIEALRAHLELERWSVFGGSWGSTLALAYAETHPERVTELVLRGIFLL
;
A
#
# COMPACT_ATOMS: atom_id res chain seq x y z
N MET A 1 -6.48 -23.86 21.40
CA MET A 1 -5.77 -22.96 22.26
C MET A 1 -5.54 -21.62 21.59
N GLU A 2 -5.79 -20.60 22.30
CA GLU A 2 -5.78 -19.28 21.72
C GLU A 2 -4.41 -18.76 21.35
N ALA A 3 -3.38 -19.26 22.00
CA ALA A 3 -2.03 -18.79 21.75
C ALA A 3 -1.64 -18.90 20.27
N ASN A 4 -2.24 -19.85 19.57
CA ASN A 4 -1.93 -20.08 18.17
C ASN A 4 -2.77 -19.25 17.23
N ARG A 5 -3.65 -18.47 17.78
CA ARG A 5 -4.61 -17.71 16.99
C ARG A 5 -4.17 -16.29 16.74
N ARG A 6 -2.93 -16.01 16.98
CA ARG A 6 -2.43 -14.68 16.67
C ARG A 6 -2.61 -14.40 15.19
N THR A 7 -3.30 -13.32 14.90
CA THR A 7 -3.54 -12.92 13.54
C THR A 7 -2.69 -11.71 13.15
N LEU A 8 -2.12 -11.02 14.14
CA LEU A 8 -1.36 -9.81 13.88
C LEU A 8 -0.03 -9.85 14.64
N TYR A 9 0.97 -9.23 14.04
CA TYR A 9 2.25 -9.02 14.68
C TYR A 9 2.15 -7.86 15.68
N PRO A 10 3.17 -7.66 16.53
CA PRO A 10 3.12 -6.57 17.50
C PRO A 10 3.00 -5.20 16.83
N GLU A 11 2.51 -4.23 17.60
CA GLU A 11 2.43 -2.85 17.12
C GLU A 11 3.81 -2.27 16.93
N ILE A 12 3.98 -1.51 15.85
CA ILE A 12 5.24 -0.85 15.54
C ILE A 12 4.94 0.55 15.02
N GLU A 13 5.95 1.41 15.10
CA GLU A 13 5.88 2.76 14.53
C GLU A 13 6.66 2.80 13.23
N PRO A 14 6.31 3.69 12.31
CA PRO A 14 7.10 3.83 11.09
C PRO A 14 8.47 4.42 11.39
N TYR A 15 9.47 3.94 10.67
CA TYR A 15 10.80 4.55 10.77
C TYR A 15 10.95 5.68 9.76
N ARG A 16 10.03 5.82 8.83
CA ARG A 16 10.04 6.89 7.84
C ARG A 16 8.61 7.25 7.48
N VAL A 17 8.35 8.55 7.46
CA VAL A 17 7.07 9.10 7.01
C VAL A 17 7.40 10.14 5.95
N GLY A 18 6.68 10.13 4.85
CA GLY A 18 6.97 11.07 3.78
C GLY A 18 5.75 11.42 2.95
N ARG A 19 5.99 12.29 2.02
CA ARG A 19 4.96 12.70 1.08
C ARG A 19 5.53 12.66 -0.33
N LEU A 20 4.70 12.29 -1.28
CA LEU A 20 5.10 12.19 -2.67
C LEU A 20 4.07 12.92 -3.53
N ARG A 21 4.51 13.98 -4.19
CA ARG A 21 3.64 14.67 -5.13
C ARG A 21 3.62 13.88 -6.43
N VAL A 22 2.43 13.41 -6.82
CA VAL A 22 2.26 12.59 -8.01
C VAL A 22 1.62 13.36 -9.16
N SER A 23 1.07 14.54 -8.89
CA SER A 23 0.52 15.41 -9.93
C SER A 23 0.45 16.83 -9.40
N GLU A 24 -0.03 17.76 -10.22
CA GLU A 24 -0.20 19.14 -9.76
C GLU A 24 -1.26 19.23 -8.66
N VAL A 25 -2.18 18.26 -8.62
CA VAL A 25 -3.28 18.27 -7.65
C VAL A 25 -3.01 17.39 -6.44
N HIS A 26 -2.38 16.22 -6.66
CA HIS A 26 -2.34 15.19 -5.63
C HIS A 26 -0.97 15.00 -5.00
N ASP A 27 -0.98 14.91 -3.67
CA ASP A 27 0.19 14.69 -2.84
C ASP A 27 -0.12 13.53 -1.90
N LEU A 28 0.65 12.46 -2.00
CA LEU A 28 0.36 11.23 -1.27
C LEU A 28 1.15 11.17 0.03
N TYR A 29 0.47 10.72 1.08
CA TYR A 29 1.12 10.35 2.33
C TYR A 29 1.59 8.90 2.23
N PHE A 30 2.83 8.62 2.66
CA PHE A 30 3.31 7.26 2.76
C PHE A 30 4.17 7.08 4.00
N GLU A 31 4.34 5.83 4.41
CA GLU A 31 5.18 5.49 5.55
C GLU A 31 5.86 4.16 5.31
N GLU A 32 7.02 3.97 5.96
CA GLU A 32 7.75 2.71 5.93
C GLU A 32 7.96 2.23 7.35
N SER A 33 7.75 0.94 7.56
CA SER A 33 7.87 0.32 8.88
C SER A 33 8.63 -1.01 8.75
N GLY A 34 9.05 -1.55 9.89
CA GLY A 34 9.68 -2.85 9.94
C GLY A 34 11.17 -2.77 9.65
N ASN A 35 11.65 -3.67 8.80
CA ASN A 35 13.07 -3.81 8.51
C ASN A 35 13.42 -3.05 7.23
N PRO A 36 14.24 -1.96 7.32
CA PRO A 36 14.61 -1.20 6.12
C PRO A 36 15.33 -2.04 5.06
N ASN A 37 15.94 -3.13 5.47
CA ASN A 37 16.66 -4.03 4.57
C ASN A 37 15.87 -5.30 4.28
N GLY A 38 14.61 -5.34 4.69
CA GLY A 38 13.78 -6.51 4.52
C GLY A 38 13.16 -6.60 3.14
N LYS A 39 12.37 -7.64 2.95
CA LYS A 39 11.64 -7.85 1.71
C LYS A 39 10.56 -6.78 1.58
N PRO A 40 10.56 -5.98 0.50
CA PRO A 40 9.59 -4.91 0.40
C PRO A 40 8.20 -5.42 0.07
N VAL A 41 7.20 -4.87 0.77
CA VAL A 41 5.80 -5.15 0.52
C VAL A 41 5.03 -3.83 0.57
N VAL A 42 4.14 -3.62 -0.40
CA VAL A 42 3.22 -2.50 -0.37
C VAL A 42 1.82 -3.01 -0.09
N PHE A 43 1.14 -2.35 0.84
CA PHE A 43 -0.24 -2.68 1.19
C PHE A 43 -1.17 -1.66 0.55
N LEU A 44 -2.15 -2.16 -0.20
CA LEU A 44 -3.15 -1.33 -0.86
C LEU A 44 -4.44 -1.42 -0.05
N HIS A 45 -4.78 -0.32 0.62
CA HIS A 45 -5.92 -0.32 1.53
C HIS A 45 -7.25 -0.44 0.78
N GLY A 46 -8.26 -0.82 1.54
CA GLY A 46 -9.60 -0.97 1.00
C GLY A 46 -10.35 0.35 0.96
N GLY A 47 -11.60 0.25 0.85
CA GLY A 47 -12.48 1.38 0.74
C GLY A 47 -13.45 1.16 -0.38
N PRO A 48 -13.51 2.05 -1.39
CA PRO A 48 -12.64 3.19 -1.63
C PRO A 48 -12.76 4.27 -0.55
N GLY A 49 -11.68 5.03 -0.39
CA GLY A 49 -11.70 6.15 0.52
C GLY A 49 -11.32 5.83 1.97
N GLY A 50 -10.97 4.57 2.25
CA GLY A 50 -10.69 4.15 3.61
C GLY A 50 -9.42 4.72 4.21
N GLY A 51 -8.37 4.82 3.41
CA GLY A 51 -7.08 5.22 3.92
C GLY A 51 -6.37 4.10 4.66
N THR A 52 -5.13 4.35 5.03
CA THR A 52 -4.34 3.37 5.74
C THR A 52 -4.53 3.54 7.25
N GLU A 53 -4.30 2.46 8.00
CA GLU A 53 -4.43 2.44 9.46
C GLU A 53 -3.21 1.78 10.06
N PRO A 54 -2.85 2.17 11.30
CA PRO A 54 -1.69 1.55 11.96
C PRO A 54 -1.79 0.02 12.05
N LYS A 55 -3.00 -0.50 12.11
CA LYS A 55 -3.23 -1.95 12.19
C LYS A 55 -2.64 -2.67 10.98
N TYR A 56 -2.59 -2.05 9.82
CA TYR A 56 -2.09 -2.71 8.61
C TYR A 56 -0.60 -3.00 8.68
N ARG A 57 0.17 -2.27 9.50
CA ARG A 57 1.58 -2.57 9.73
C ARG A 57 1.75 -3.95 10.36
N ARG A 58 0.74 -4.40 11.09
CA ARG A 58 0.79 -5.63 11.88
C ARG A 58 0.46 -6.89 11.08
N PHE A 59 0.23 -6.73 9.78
CA PHE A 59 -0.05 -7.88 8.91
C PHE A 59 1.25 -8.60 8.51
N PHE A 60 2.40 -7.98 8.71
CA PHE A 60 3.67 -8.48 8.23
C PHE A 60 4.69 -8.57 9.35
N ASP A 61 5.58 -9.57 9.25
CA ASP A 61 6.65 -9.74 10.22
C ASP A 61 7.63 -8.56 10.10
N PRO A 62 7.74 -7.71 11.13
CA PRO A 62 8.57 -6.51 11.02
C PRO A 62 10.07 -6.81 10.99
N THR A 63 10.49 -8.03 11.32
CA THR A 63 11.90 -8.38 11.22
C THR A 63 12.27 -8.82 9.81
N ALA A 64 11.30 -9.26 9.03
CA ALA A 64 11.52 -9.82 7.70
C ALA A 64 11.14 -8.86 6.58
N TYR A 65 10.21 -7.96 6.81
CA TYR A 65 9.63 -7.14 5.75
C TYR A 65 9.92 -5.66 5.92
N ARG A 66 10.13 -5.00 4.79
CA ARG A 66 10.09 -3.55 4.67
C ARG A 66 8.67 -3.21 4.26
N ILE A 67 7.91 -2.65 5.17
CA ILE A 67 6.46 -2.50 5.03
C ILE A 67 6.12 -1.09 4.57
N VAL A 68 5.51 -0.96 3.40
CA VAL A 68 5.14 0.33 2.84
C VAL A 68 3.63 0.46 2.87
N LEU A 69 3.15 1.50 3.54
CA LEU A 69 1.74 1.88 3.55
C LEU A 69 1.63 3.26 2.94
N PHE A 70 0.57 3.50 2.18
CA PHE A 70 0.30 4.85 1.68
C PHE A 70 -1.20 5.05 1.57
N ASP A 71 -1.60 6.31 1.64
CA ASP A 71 -3.00 6.68 1.43
C ASP A 71 -3.20 7.01 -0.04
N GLN A 72 -4.17 6.36 -0.66
CA GLN A 72 -4.48 6.60 -2.07
C GLN A 72 -5.01 8.03 -2.25
N ARG A 73 -5.05 8.49 -3.51
CA ARG A 73 -5.55 9.83 -3.82
C ARG A 73 -6.91 10.06 -3.17
N GLY A 74 -7.05 11.20 -2.50
CA GLY A 74 -8.31 11.55 -1.87
C GLY A 74 -8.57 10.86 -0.55
N CYS A 75 -7.64 10.04 -0.05
CA CYS A 75 -7.84 9.22 1.13
C CYS A 75 -6.92 9.64 2.26
N GLY A 76 -7.39 9.45 3.49
CA GLY A 76 -6.57 9.60 4.68
C GLY A 76 -5.83 10.92 4.74
N GLN A 77 -4.51 10.83 4.85
CA GLN A 77 -3.64 12.00 4.96
C GLN A 77 -3.12 12.49 3.62
N SER A 78 -3.47 11.82 2.52
CA SER A 78 -3.15 12.32 1.19
C SER A 78 -4.04 13.52 0.89
N THR A 79 -3.50 14.49 0.15
CA THR A 79 -4.24 15.74 -0.14
C THR A 79 -4.40 15.95 -1.62
N PRO A 80 -5.49 16.57 -2.08
CA PRO A 80 -6.63 17.04 -1.27
C PRO A 80 -7.54 15.89 -0.85
N TYR A 81 -8.06 15.98 0.36
CA TYR A 81 -8.92 14.93 0.90
C TYR A 81 -10.23 14.85 0.14
N ALA A 82 -10.68 13.62 -0.10
CA ALA A 82 -11.95 13.33 -0.77
C ALA A 82 -12.06 13.86 -2.20
N SER A 83 -10.92 14.20 -2.82
CA SER A 83 -10.94 14.69 -4.19
C SER A 83 -11.23 13.57 -5.18
N LEU A 84 -12.12 13.84 -6.13
CA LEU A 84 -12.40 12.94 -7.25
C LEU A 84 -11.68 13.37 -8.52
N VAL A 85 -10.95 14.47 -8.47
CA VAL A 85 -10.22 14.98 -9.63
C VAL A 85 -9.10 14.02 -9.97
N ASP A 86 -9.05 13.58 -11.25
CA ASP A 86 -8.00 12.68 -11.73
C ASP A 86 -7.76 11.53 -10.76
N ASN A 87 -8.85 10.84 -10.40
CA ASN A 87 -8.78 9.79 -9.39
C ASN A 87 -9.45 8.52 -9.92
N THR A 88 -8.89 7.99 -11.01
CA THR A 88 -9.34 6.72 -11.59
C THR A 88 -8.39 5.61 -11.18
N THR A 89 -8.80 4.37 -11.46
CA THR A 89 -7.94 3.20 -11.22
C THR A 89 -6.57 3.38 -11.88
N TRP A 90 -6.54 3.93 -13.08
CA TRP A 90 -5.29 4.08 -13.82
C TRP A 90 -4.39 5.14 -13.21
N HIS A 91 -4.97 6.19 -12.64
CA HIS A 91 -4.19 7.15 -11.87
C HIS A 91 -3.58 6.49 -10.64
N LEU A 92 -4.34 5.61 -9.98
CA LEU A 92 -3.86 4.91 -8.78
C LEU A 92 -2.75 3.92 -9.13
N VAL A 93 -2.86 3.24 -10.26
CA VAL A 93 -1.81 2.34 -10.74
C VAL A 93 -0.52 3.12 -10.99
N ALA A 94 -0.64 4.28 -11.62
CA ALA A 94 0.51 5.14 -11.88
C ALA A 94 1.14 5.63 -10.57
N ASP A 95 0.33 5.90 -9.56
CA ASP A 95 0.82 6.34 -8.26
C ASP A 95 1.63 5.26 -7.55
N ILE A 96 1.16 4.01 -7.64
CA ILE A 96 1.88 2.88 -7.04
C ILE A 96 3.26 2.77 -7.69
N GLU A 97 3.32 2.93 -8.99
CA GLU A 97 4.59 2.86 -9.72
C GLU A 97 5.49 4.04 -9.37
N ALA A 98 4.91 5.24 -9.22
CA ALA A 98 5.67 6.42 -8.82
C ALA A 98 6.26 6.25 -7.40
N LEU A 99 5.48 5.66 -6.50
CA LEU A 99 5.95 5.42 -5.13
C LEU A 99 7.09 4.39 -5.13
N ARG A 100 6.95 3.33 -5.90
CA ARG A 100 8.01 2.32 -6.02
C ARG A 100 9.31 2.97 -6.48
N ALA A 101 9.23 3.77 -7.54
CA ALA A 101 10.41 4.42 -8.07
C ALA A 101 11.01 5.43 -7.08
N HIS A 102 10.16 6.16 -6.37
CA HIS A 102 10.60 7.11 -5.36
C HIS A 102 11.38 6.41 -4.23
N LEU A 103 10.96 5.21 -3.86
CA LEU A 103 11.63 4.42 -2.83
C LEU A 103 12.80 3.63 -3.38
N GLU A 104 13.07 3.74 -4.67
CA GLU A 104 14.20 3.09 -5.34
C GLU A 104 14.16 1.57 -5.22
N LEU A 105 12.96 1.01 -5.29
CA LEU A 105 12.75 -0.43 -5.24
C LEU A 105 12.55 -0.95 -6.66
N GLU A 106 13.28 -2.00 -7.01
CA GLU A 106 13.11 -2.60 -8.34
C GLU A 106 11.80 -3.38 -8.41
N ARG A 107 11.49 -4.11 -7.36
CA ARG A 107 10.27 -4.92 -7.27
C ARG A 107 9.79 -4.96 -5.84
N TRP A 108 8.54 -5.33 -5.67
CA TRP A 108 7.99 -5.54 -4.33
C TRP A 108 6.84 -6.54 -4.38
N SER A 109 6.50 -7.08 -3.20
CA SER A 109 5.28 -7.86 -3.02
C SER A 109 4.12 -6.86 -2.92
N VAL A 110 2.98 -7.25 -3.45
CA VAL A 110 1.78 -6.40 -3.44
C VAL A 110 0.67 -7.13 -2.69
N PHE A 111 0.16 -6.50 -1.65
CA PHE A 111 -0.89 -7.06 -0.82
C PHE A 111 -2.10 -6.13 -0.92
N GLY A 112 -3.22 -6.64 -1.41
CA GLY A 112 -4.44 -5.84 -1.53
C GLY A 112 -5.58 -6.47 -0.77
N GLY A 113 -6.29 -5.67 0.03
CA GLY A 113 -7.45 -6.10 0.77
C GLY A 113 -8.70 -5.40 0.26
N SER A 114 -9.79 -6.15 0.08
CA SER A 114 -11.07 -5.61 -0.34
C SER A 114 -10.93 -4.87 -1.67
N TRP A 115 -11.30 -3.58 -1.75
CA TRP A 115 -11.08 -2.77 -2.97
C TRP A 115 -9.62 -2.79 -3.39
N GLY A 116 -8.70 -2.82 -2.41
CA GLY A 116 -7.28 -2.90 -2.71
C GLY A 116 -6.89 -4.13 -3.50
N SER A 117 -7.67 -5.22 -3.40
CA SER A 117 -7.39 -6.42 -4.21
C SER A 117 -7.63 -6.17 -5.69
N THR A 118 -8.66 -5.39 -6.03
CA THR A 118 -8.92 -5.01 -7.41
C THR A 118 -7.79 -4.13 -7.94
N LEU A 119 -7.37 -3.18 -7.14
CA LEU A 119 -6.27 -2.28 -7.51
C LEU A 119 -4.97 -3.07 -7.66
N ALA A 120 -4.72 -4.03 -6.77
CA ALA A 120 -3.52 -4.86 -6.83
C ALA A 120 -3.47 -5.66 -8.13
N LEU A 121 -4.61 -6.22 -8.54
CA LEU A 121 -4.68 -6.94 -9.81
C LEU A 121 -4.38 -6.01 -10.99
N ALA A 122 -4.99 -4.83 -11.00
CA ALA A 122 -4.77 -3.87 -12.09
C ALA A 122 -3.29 -3.48 -12.17
N TYR A 123 -2.65 -3.25 -11.03
CA TYR A 123 -1.24 -2.90 -11.00
C TYR A 123 -0.37 -4.06 -11.50
N ALA A 124 -0.65 -5.28 -11.02
CA ALA A 124 0.14 -6.45 -11.40
C ALA A 124 0.01 -6.77 -12.88
N GLU A 125 -1.17 -6.56 -13.45
CA GLU A 125 -1.38 -6.77 -14.87
C GLU A 125 -0.66 -5.72 -15.72
N THR A 126 -0.58 -4.50 -15.22
CA THR A 126 0.08 -3.41 -15.94
C THR A 126 1.59 -3.47 -15.80
N HIS A 127 2.09 -3.86 -14.61
CA HIS A 127 3.52 -3.88 -14.30
C HIS A 127 3.96 -5.21 -13.71
N PRO A 128 3.78 -6.33 -14.46
CA PRO A 128 4.10 -7.64 -13.89
C PRO A 128 5.58 -7.78 -13.51
N GLU A 129 6.47 -7.04 -14.17
CA GLU A 129 7.90 -7.13 -13.88
C GLU A 129 8.25 -6.48 -12.54
N ARG A 130 7.31 -5.75 -11.93
CA ARG A 130 7.54 -5.07 -10.64
C ARG A 130 7.00 -5.84 -9.45
N VAL A 131 6.31 -6.94 -9.69
CA VAL A 131 5.61 -7.67 -8.64
C VAL A 131 6.30 -8.99 -8.39
N THR A 132 6.81 -9.20 -7.17
CA THR A 132 7.42 -10.48 -6.81
C THR A 132 6.38 -11.47 -6.34
N GLU A 133 5.37 -10.98 -5.60
CA GLU A 133 4.28 -11.80 -5.09
C GLU A 133 3.03 -10.95 -5.02
N LEU A 134 1.90 -11.57 -5.27
CA LEU A 134 0.61 -10.90 -5.24
C LEU A 134 -0.27 -11.62 -4.24
N VAL A 135 -0.74 -10.91 -3.20
CA VAL A 135 -1.60 -11.48 -2.18
C VAL A 135 -2.91 -10.70 -2.18
N LEU A 136 -3.99 -11.39 -2.41
CA LEU A 136 -5.32 -10.79 -2.50
C LEU A 136 -6.20 -11.33 -1.40
N ARG A 137 -6.94 -10.43 -0.77
CA ARG A 137 -7.76 -10.77 0.37
C ARG A 137 -9.10 -10.07 0.25
N GLY A 138 -10.20 -10.82 0.40
CA GLY A 138 -11.53 -10.26 0.27
C GLY A 138 -11.79 -9.71 -1.12
N ILE A 139 -11.54 -10.54 -2.15
CA ILE A 139 -11.62 -10.11 -3.54
C ILE A 139 -13.06 -9.78 -3.91
N PHE A 140 -13.24 -8.65 -4.61
CA PHE A 140 -14.50 -8.32 -5.26
C PHE A 140 -14.47 -8.85 -6.68
N LEU A 141 -15.46 -9.65 -7.01
CA LEU A 141 -15.66 -10.11 -8.39
C LEU A 141 -16.93 -9.43 -8.89
N LEU A 142 -16.80 -8.61 -9.87
CA LEU A 142 -17.92 -7.90 -10.45
C LEU A 142 -18.29 -8.48 -11.80
#